data_d9782ab08bf21a730a78200514da37f2
#
_entry.id   d9782ab08bf21a730a78200514da37f2
#
_cell.length_a   1.000
_cell.length_b   1.000
_cell.length_c   1.000
_cell.angle_alpha   90.00
_cell.angle_beta   90.00
_cell.angle_gamma   90.00
#
_symmetry.space_group_name_H-M   'P 1'
#
loop_
_entity.id
_entity.type
_entity.pdbx_description
1 polymer ?
#
loop_
_entity_poly.entity_id
_entity_poly.type
_entity_poly.pdbx_seq_one_letter_code
_entity_poly.pdbx_strand_id
1 'polypeptide(L)'
;MPVTEAKGYAGYLSNPAPEYPEQALDRGWEGSVILRVKVLPNGSPDSVTVKQSSGKKILDSAAVRTVKQWKFSPALKGKTPVEGWVDVPIHYQLPK
;
A
#
# COMPACT_ATOMS: atom_id res chain seq x y z
N MET A 1 1.38 -4.77 27.43
CA MET A 1 0.79 -3.58 26.80
C MET A 1 0.16 -3.95 25.46
N PRO A 2 -1.00 -3.38 25.15
CA PRO A 2 -1.61 -3.67 23.86
C PRO A 2 -0.77 -3.14 22.70
N VAL A 3 -0.82 -3.85 21.57
CA VAL A 3 -0.13 -3.43 20.34
C VAL A 3 -1.13 -2.72 19.45
N THR A 4 -0.75 -1.52 18.98
CA THR A 4 -1.53 -0.80 17.97
C THR A 4 -1.00 -1.16 16.60
N GLU A 5 -1.89 -1.56 15.70
CA GLU A 5 -1.51 -1.98 14.36
C GLU A 5 -0.94 -0.82 13.53
N ALA A 6 -0.07 -1.14 12.58
CA ALA A 6 0.44 -0.17 11.63
C ALA A 6 -0.69 0.28 10.70
N LYS A 7 -0.60 1.53 10.22
CA LYS A 7 -1.60 2.10 9.33
C LYS A 7 -0.94 2.85 8.18
N GLY A 8 -1.53 2.74 6.99
CA GLY A 8 -1.13 3.50 5.84
C GLY A 8 -2.20 4.54 5.52
N TYR A 9 -1.79 5.78 5.32
CA TYR A 9 -2.71 6.89 5.08
C TYR A 9 -2.41 7.53 3.73
N ALA A 10 -2.99 6.96 2.66
CA ALA A 10 -2.86 7.54 1.32
C ALA A 10 -3.41 8.96 1.31
N GLY A 11 -2.59 9.91 0.86
CA GLY A 11 -2.97 11.32 0.82
C GLY A 11 -2.98 12.02 2.16
N TYR A 12 -3.03 11.29 3.26
CA TYR A 12 -3.09 11.87 4.59
C TYR A 12 -1.71 12.31 5.08
N LEU A 13 -0.69 11.52 4.82
CA LEU A 13 0.69 11.84 5.16
C LEU A 13 1.48 12.23 3.91
N SER A 14 0.82 12.89 2.96
CA SER A 14 1.41 13.29 1.68
C SER A 14 1.91 12.10 0.87
N ASN A 15 1.32 10.93 1.07
CA ASN A 15 1.66 9.76 0.26
C ASN A 15 1.15 9.94 -1.17
N PRO A 16 1.98 9.58 -2.17
CA PRO A 16 1.53 9.69 -3.55
C PRO A 16 0.40 8.72 -3.85
N ALA A 17 -0.54 9.13 -4.69
CA ALA A 17 -1.58 8.24 -5.17
C ALA A 17 -0.97 7.15 -6.04
N PRO A 18 -1.55 5.94 -6.10
CA PRO A 18 -1.07 4.90 -6.98
C PRO A 18 -1.10 5.35 -8.44
N GLU A 19 0.00 5.07 -9.14
CA GLU A 19 0.09 5.37 -10.56
C GLU A 19 -0.78 4.41 -11.36
N TYR A 20 -1.58 4.94 -12.26
CA TYR A 20 -2.36 4.13 -13.20
C TYR A 20 -1.54 3.97 -14.47
N PRO A 21 -1.00 2.79 -14.77
CA PRO A 21 -0.16 2.61 -15.94
C PRO A 21 -0.89 2.96 -17.23
N GLU A 22 -0.22 3.65 -18.14
CA GLU A 22 -0.80 4.09 -19.40
C GLU A 22 -1.35 2.93 -20.22
N GLN A 23 -0.63 1.81 -20.27
CA GLN A 23 -1.10 0.63 -20.99
C GLN A 23 -2.41 0.12 -20.42
N ALA A 24 -2.57 0.15 -19.10
CA ALA A 24 -3.81 -0.28 -18.47
C ALA A 24 -4.95 0.70 -18.78
N LEU A 25 -4.66 1.99 -18.79
CA LEU A 25 -5.65 3.00 -19.18
C LEU A 25 -6.12 2.78 -20.61
N ASP A 26 -5.18 2.57 -21.53
CA ASP A 26 -5.48 2.38 -22.95
C ASP A 26 -6.32 1.14 -23.19
N ARG A 27 -6.11 0.10 -22.41
CA ARG A 27 -6.82 -1.16 -22.56
C ARG A 27 -8.07 -1.26 -21.69
N GLY A 28 -8.33 -0.23 -20.90
CA GLY A 28 -9.48 -0.21 -20.01
C GLY A 28 -9.40 -1.23 -18.86
N TRP A 29 -8.20 -1.57 -18.43
CA TRP A 29 -8.03 -2.53 -17.36
C TRP A 29 -8.27 -1.89 -15.99
N GLU A 30 -9.13 -2.53 -15.21
CA GLU A 30 -9.47 -2.13 -13.85
C GLU A 30 -9.26 -3.32 -12.93
N GLY A 31 -9.16 -3.05 -11.64
CA GLY A 31 -9.07 -4.10 -10.65
C GLY A 31 -8.64 -3.57 -9.30
N SER A 32 -8.66 -4.45 -8.33
CA SER A 32 -8.23 -4.12 -6.97
C SER A 32 -7.11 -5.07 -6.56
N VAL A 33 -6.09 -4.52 -5.91
CA VAL A 33 -4.99 -5.31 -5.39
C VAL A 33 -4.89 -5.05 -3.89
N ILE A 34 -4.62 -6.09 -3.12
CA ILE A 34 -4.35 -5.95 -1.69
C ILE A 34 -2.87 -6.24 -1.48
N LEU A 35 -2.17 -5.27 -0.94
CA LEU A 35 -0.75 -5.39 -0.63
C LEU A 35 -0.57 -5.62 0.86
N ARG A 36 0.34 -6.50 1.20
CA ARG A 36 0.74 -6.74 2.58
C ARG A 36 2.08 -6.06 2.82
N VAL A 37 2.12 -5.14 3.78
CA VAL A 37 3.29 -4.30 4.02
C VAL A 37 3.82 -4.54 5.42
N LYS A 38 5.11 -4.82 5.51
CA LYS A 38 5.80 -4.84 6.80
C LYS A 38 6.31 -3.44 7.08
N VAL A 39 5.82 -2.82 8.15
CA VAL A 39 6.16 -1.45 8.51
C VAL A 39 7.17 -1.47 9.64
N LEU A 40 8.30 -0.78 9.42
CA LEU A 40 9.37 -0.68 10.43
C LEU A 40 8.98 0.34 11.50
N PRO A 41 9.67 0.31 12.67
CA PRO A 41 9.38 1.26 13.74
C PRO A 41 9.45 2.73 13.33
N ASN A 42 10.25 3.05 12.31
CA ASN A 42 10.35 4.43 11.79
C ASN A 42 9.24 4.79 10.79
N GLY A 43 8.30 3.88 10.52
CA GLY A 43 7.22 4.11 9.58
C GLY A 43 7.54 3.78 8.13
N SER A 44 8.74 3.32 7.84
CA SER A 44 9.13 2.95 6.47
C SER A 44 8.64 1.55 6.12
N PRO A 45 8.19 1.32 4.88
CA PRO A 45 7.86 -0.03 4.44
C PRO A 45 9.14 -0.82 4.21
N ASP A 46 9.26 -1.97 4.86
CA ASP A 46 10.40 -2.87 4.71
C ASP A 46 10.19 -3.84 3.57
N SER A 47 9.00 -4.42 3.51
CA SER A 47 8.63 -5.30 2.41
C SER A 47 7.19 -5.02 2.00
N VAL A 48 6.95 -5.11 0.70
CA VAL A 48 5.63 -4.93 0.11
C VAL A 48 5.37 -6.13 -0.78
N THR A 49 4.37 -6.93 -0.43
CA THR A 49 4.03 -8.14 -1.19
C THR A 49 2.57 -8.09 -1.60
N VAL A 50 2.26 -8.76 -2.71
CA VAL A 50 0.88 -8.85 -3.18
C VAL A 50 0.18 -9.96 -2.41
N LYS A 51 -0.80 -9.59 -1.59
CA LYS A 51 -1.62 -10.54 -0.86
C LYS A 51 -2.75 -11.05 -1.74
N GLN A 52 -3.35 -10.18 -2.53
CA GLN A 52 -4.39 -10.54 -3.49
C GLN A 52 -4.19 -9.72 -4.75
N SER A 53 -4.02 -10.41 -5.88
CA SER A 53 -3.78 -9.76 -7.17
C SER A 53 -5.05 -9.14 -7.74
N SER A 54 -4.87 -8.06 -8.49
CA SER A 54 -5.95 -7.46 -9.28
C SER A 54 -6.35 -8.32 -10.47
N GLY A 55 -5.52 -9.32 -10.81
CA GLY A 55 -5.66 -10.08 -12.04
C GLY A 55 -4.82 -9.51 -13.18
N LYS A 56 -4.21 -8.34 -12.99
CA LYS A 56 -3.35 -7.70 -13.99
C LYS A 56 -2.00 -7.38 -13.36
N LYS A 57 -0.98 -8.06 -13.81
CA LYS A 57 0.37 -7.89 -13.25
C LYS A 57 0.86 -6.44 -13.33
N ILE A 58 0.50 -5.73 -14.38
CA ILE A 58 0.92 -4.34 -14.56
C ILE A 58 0.33 -3.43 -13.48
N LEU A 59 -0.90 -3.69 -13.06
CA LEU A 59 -1.53 -2.94 -11.97
C LEU A 59 -0.90 -3.30 -10.62
N ASP A 60 -0.67 -4.60 -10.40
CA ASP A 60 -0.04 -5.07 -9.17
C ASP A 60 1.36 -4.46 -9.00
N SER A 61 2.15 -4.43 -10.08
CA SER A 61 3.50 -3.88 -10.05
C SER A 61 3.50 -2.38 -9.77
N ALA A 62 2.56 -1.65 -10.38
CA ALA A 62 2.44 -0.21 -10.16
C ALA A 62 2.07 0.10 -8.72
N ALA A 63 1.16 -0.67 -8.14
CA ALA A 63 0.75 -0.51 -6.75
C ALA A 63 1.93 -0.75 -5.80
N VAL A 64 2.71 -1.80 -6.04
CA VAL A 64 3.88 -2.11 -5.22
C VAL A 64 4.89 -0.96 -5.28
N ARG A 65 5.19 -0.46 -6.48
CA ARG A 65 6.16 0.65 -6.64
C ARG A 65 5.72 1.89 -5.86
N THR A 66 4.44 2.21 -5.92
CA THR A 66 3.92 3.40 -5.24
C THR A 66 3.98 3.25 -3.74
N VAL A 67 3.50 2.12 -3.23
CA VAL A 67 3.41 1.90 -1.78
C VAL A 67 4.79 1.81 -1.14
N LYS A 68 5.81 1.39 -1.87
CA LYS A 68 7.18 1.41 -1.37
C LYS A 68 7.68 2.81 -1.02
N GLN A 69 7.06 3.83 -1.57
CA GLN A 69 7.40 5.23 -1.32
C GLN A 69 6.55 5.86 -0.21
N TRP A 70 5.58 5.12 0.30
CA TRP A 70 4.65 5.64 1.30
C TRP A 70 5.30 5.69 2.68
N LYS A 71 4.78 6.60 3.51
CA LYS A 71 5.08 6.66 4.92
C LYS A 71 3.89 6.10 5.69
N PHE A 72 4.19 5.33 6.72
CA PHE A 72 3.18 4.66 7.52
C PHE A 72 3.32 5.07 8.99
N SER A 73 2.22 4.94 9.73
CA SER A 73 2.29 5.01 11.18
C SER A 73 2.70 3.63 11.67
N PRO A 74 3.82 3.50 12.41
CA PRO A 74 4.26 2.19 12.87
C PRO A 74 3.32 1.64 13.93
N ALA A 75 3.35 0.32 14.11
CA ALA A 75 2.68 -0.32 15.23
C ALA A 75 3.32 0.16 16.53
N LEU A 76 2.54 0.18 17.60
CA LEU A 76 3.02 0.62 18.91
C LEU A 76 2.80 -0.46 19.94
N LYS A 77 3.82 -0.66 20.77
CA LYS A 77 3.71 -1.46 21.99
C LYS A 77 3.75 -0.44 23.15
N GLY A 78 2.59 -0.09 23.67
CA GLY A 78 2.48 1.08 24.53
C GLY A 78 2.79 2.34 23.72
N LYS A 79 3.86 3.04 24.08
CA LYS A 79 4.35 4.23 23.36
C LYS A 79 5.55 3.95 22.49
N THR A 80 6.01 2.69 22.44
CA THR A 80 7.21 2.33 21.72
C THR A 80 6.88 1.85 20.31
N PRO A 81 7.42 2.49 19.26
CA PRO A 81 7.23 2.00 17.91
C PRO A 81 7.86 0.63 17.72
N VAL A 82 7.11 -0.28 17.09
CA VAL A 82 7.57 -1.63 16.79
C VAL A 82 7.22 -1.99 15.36
N GLU A 83 7.80 -3.06 14.82
CA GLU A 83 7.41 -3.58 13.52
C GLU A 83 5.97 -4.04 13.54
N GLY A 84 5.29 -3.91 12.41
CA GLY A 84 3.95 -4.42 12.27
C GLY A 84 3.60 -4.65 10.82
N TRP A 85 2.46 -5.29 10.59
CA TRP A 85 1.96 -5.58 9.26
C TRP A 85 0.67 -4.80 9.03
N VAL A 86 0.48 -4.36 7.78
CA VAL A 86 -0.75 -3.69 7.37
C VAL A 86 -1.13 -4.17 5.98
N ASP A 87 -2.43 -4.34 5.75
CA ASP A 87 -2.96 -4.65 4.44
C ASP A 87 -3.43 -3.34 3.81
N VAL A 88 -2.95 -3.08 2.59
CA VAL A 88 -3.28 -1.85 1.87
C VAL A 88 -4.07 -2.20 0.62
N PRO A 89 -5.37 -1.88 0.59
CA PRO A 89 -6.16 -2.09 -0.62
C PRO A 89 -5.93 -0.92 -1.59
N ILE A 90 -5.67 -1.25 -2.84
CA ILE A 90 -5.51 -0.27 -3.92
C ILE A 90 -6.57 -0.58 -4.98
N HIS A 91 -7.37 0.40 -5.32
CA HIS A 91 -8.43 0.24 -6.29
C HIS A 91 -8.10 1.02 -7.55
N TYR A 92 -8.04 0.31 -8.68
CA TYR A 92 -7.85 0.92 -9.98
C TYR A 92 -9.19 0.95 -10.69
N GLN A 93 -9.74 2.14 -10.81
CA GLN A 93 -11.03 2.35 -11.47
C GLN A 93 -10.90 3.48 -12.48
N LEU A 94 -11.44 3.26 -13.66
CA LEU A 94 -11.45 4.29 -14.68
C LEU A 94 -12.57 5.30 -14.39
N PRO A 95 -12.33 6.58 -14.71
CA PRO A 95 -13.40 7.57 -14.58
C PRO A 95 -14.53 7.24 -15.53
N LYS A 96 -15.74 7.45 -15.06
CA LYS A 96 -16.95 7.20 -15.87
C LYS A 96 -17.36 8.47 -16.60
#